data_808bb5b0a926dc7aebfb9c04a9487047
#
_entry.id   808bb5b0a926dc7aebfb9c04a9487047
#
_cell.length_a   1.000
_cell.length_b   1.000
_cell.length_c   1.000
_cell.angle_alpha   90.00
_cell.angle_beta   90.00
_cell.angle_gamma   90.00
#
_symmetry.space_group_name_H-M   'P 1'
#
loop_
_entity.id
_entity.type
_entity.pdbx_description
1 polymer ?
#
loop_
_entity_poly.entity_id
_entity_poly.type
_entity_poly.pdbx_seq_one_letter_code
_entity_poly.pdbx_strand_id
1 'polypeptide(L)'
;MQKEMHNKLTRLLYELNALDKGQIRLKDMAVETGVAVRTIQRDMNDIQEADFPLWNPDPGVYAFEEGFSLERMKLSSAEASILVLMSDMASSLGGNFGHSFTMLKNRLLAAPQDNPFFIKMNSGEMYKDTPITRTLEECVRGREYVNICYKGGSLTCYPVRPLKLMWVEGFWYLLALTNDDKLLKFRLEKITSATALNKPFKYNKNIDKILRESTNIWFEKDRPLEVTLEVSAECAKYFKRKTYFPLQKVEKELKNGRVVLSCKAAKEEEILPTILHWLPHIKVVAPASLHNRVKDVLNDYLRSVK
;
A
#
# COMPACT_ATOMS: atom_id res chain seq x y z
N MET A 1 11.51 -5.74 50.77
CA MET A 1 12.63 -6.54 50.21
C MET A 1 13.03 -5.84 48.91
N GLN A 2 14.03 -4.96 48.96
CA GLN A 2 14.56 -4.26 47.79
C GLN A 2 15.27 -5.29 46.92
N LYS A 3 14.85 -5.41 45.69
CA LYS A 3 15.47 -6.30 44.71
C LYS A 3 16.63 -5.53 44.07
N GLU A 4 17.87 -5.82 44.56
CA GLU A 4 19.06 -5.23 43.95
C GLU A 4 19.13 -5.54 42.47
N MET A 5 19.11 -4.48 41.64
CA MET A 5 19.16 -4.60 40.18
C MET A 5 20.62 -4.61 39.68
N HIS A 6 21.35 -5.68 39.97
CA HIS A 6 22.74 -5.81 39.55
C HIS A 6 22.88 -6.02 38.02
N ASN A 7 21.84 -6.52 37.34
CA ASN A 7 21.86 -6.66 35.88
C ASN A 7 21.69 -5.28 35.23
N LYS A 8 22.72 -4.84 34.51
CA LYS A 8 22.76 -3.53 33.82
C LYS A 8 21.57 -3.32 32.88
N LEU A 9 21.22 -4.32 32.06
CA LEU A 9 20.11 -4.22 31.12
C LEU A 9 18.77 -4.03 31.82
N THR A 10 18.50 -4.82 32.86
CA THR A 10 17.26 -4.68 33.66
C THR A 10 17.17 -3.32 34.30
N ARG A 11 18.28 -2.79 34.81
CA ARG A 11 18.37 -1.48 35.42
C ARG A 11 18.12 -0.37 34.41
N LEU A 12 18.80 -0.39 33.26
CA LEU A 12 18.60 0.61 32.19
C LEU A 12 17.13 0.64 31.71
N LEU A 13 16.49 -0.51 31.53
CA LEU A 13 15.06 -0.57 31.19
C LEU A 13 14.16 0.03 32.27
N TYR A 14 14.51 -0.19 33.55
CA TYR A 14 13.80 0.41 34.67
C TYR A 14 13.94 1.92 34.70
N GLU A 15 15.16 2.42 34.52
CA GLU A 15 15.50 3.86 34.49
C GLU A 15 14.82 4.57 33.31
N LEU A 16 14.83 3.98 32.11
CA LEU A 16 14.11 4.49 30.96
C LEU A 16 12.60 4.60 31.22
N ASN A 17 11.99 3.57 31.84
CA ASN A 17 10.57 3.62 32.21
C ASN A 17 10.29 4.66 33.31
N ALA A 18 11.22 4.92 34.20
CA ALA A 18 11.08 5.95 35.23
C ALA A 18 11.18 7.35 34.60
N LEU A 19 12.13 7.57 33.68
CA LEU A 19 12.28 8.82 32.91
C LEU A 19 11.03 9.13 32.06
N ASP A 20 10.40 8.10 31.52
CA ASP A 20 9.17 8.26 30.71
C ASP A 20 7.97 8.73 31.54
N LYS A 21 7.97 8.40 32.83
CA LYS A 21 6.95 8.86 33.80
C LYS A 21 7.18 10.26 34.33
N GLY A 22 8.42 10.77 34.22
CA GLY A 22 8.77 12.10 34.68
C GLY A 22 10.23 12.26 35.06
N GLN A 23 10.51 13.31 35.84
CA GLN A 23 11.86 13.60 36.30
C GLN A 23 12.34 12.58 37.35
N ILE A 24 13.59 12.17 37.27
CA ILE A 24 14.22 11.29 38.26
C ILE A 24 15.40 12.01 38.94
N ARG A 25 15.56 11.77 40.25
CA ARG A 25 16.76 12.18 41.00
C ARG A 25 17.71 11.00 41.11
N LEU A 26 18.98 11.20 40.83
CA LEU A 26 20.00 10.16 40.91
C LEU A 26 20.05 9.46 42.28
N LYS A 27 19.85 10.21 43.35
CA LYS A 27 19.85 9.65 44.74
C LYS A 27 18.66 8.70 44.96
N ASP A 28 17.48 9.10 44.51
CA ASP A 28 16.26 8.32 44.70
C ASP A 28 16.33 7.05 43.85
N MET A 29 16.77 7.15 42.59
CA MET A 29 16.99 6.03 41.70
C MET A 29 18.04 5.05 42.23
N ALA A 30 19.12 5.55 42.85
CA ALA A 30 20.12 4.71 43.47
C ALA A 30 19.55 3.89 44.65
N VAL A 31 18.66 4.49 45.45
CA VAL A 31 17.95 3.78 46.53
C VAL A 31 16.99 2.74 45.97
N GLU A 32 16.21 3.08 44.92
CA GLU A 32 15.23 2.17 44.29
C GLU A 32 15.88 0.94 43.64
N THR A 33 17.01 1.18 42.98
CA THR A 33 17.71 0.10 42.22
C THR A 33 18.72 -0.67 43.06
N GLY A 34 19.05 -0.17 44.25
CA GLY A 34 20.01 -0.80 45.19
C GLY A 34 21.47 -0.69 44.73
N VAL A 35 21.81 0.33 43.90
CA VAL A 35 23.19 0.56 43.45
C VAL A 35 23.71 1.95 43.84
N ALA A 36 25.01 2.17 43.70
CA ALA A 36 25.62 3.47 44.03
C ALA A 36 25.16 4.60 43.06
N VAL A 37 25.02 5.82 43.53
CA VAL A 37 24.66 7.00 42.72
C VAL A 37 25.58 7.17 41.51
N ARG A 38 26.86 6.84 41.64
CA ARG A 38 27.84 6.87 40.54
C ARG A 38 27.52 5.88 39.42
N THR A 39 26.88 4.76 39.77
CA THR A 39 26.42 3.77 38.78
C THR A 39 25.25 4.33 37.98
N ILE A 40 24.26 4.93 38.65
CA ILE A 40 23.12 5.59 37.97
C ILE A 40 23.61 6.74 37.08
N GLN A 41 24.60 7.54 37.54
CA GLN A 41 25.20 8.60 36.74
C GLN A 41 25.81 8.05 35.44
N ARG A 42 26.48 6.90 35.50
CA ARG A 42 27.04 6.26 34.31
C ARG A 42 25.92 5.74 33.40
N ASP A 43 24.88 5.16 33.98
CA ASP A 43 23.74 4.69 33.22
C ASP A 43 23.02 5.85 32.48
N MET A 44 22.89 7.02 33.07
CA MET A 44 22.38 8.24 32.41
C MET A 44 23.25 8.64 31.22
N ASN A 45 24.56 8.57 31.38
CA ASN A 45 25.48 8.84 30.25
C ASN A 45 25.33 7.82 29.13
N ASP A 46 25.22 6.51 29.46
CA ASP A 46 24.99 5.47 28.47
C ASP A 46 23.66 5.67 27.72
N ILE A 47 22.62 6.14 28.42
CA ILE A 47 21.31 6.47 27.79
C ILE A 47 21.46 7.68 26.84
N GLN A 48 22.23 8.71 27.22
CA GLN A 48 22.52 9.85 26.34
C GLN A 48 23.36 9.44 25.12
N GLU A 49 24.38 8.59 25.31
CA GLU A 49 25.20 8.05 24.22
C GLU A 49 24.38 7.17 23.24
N ALA A 50 23.26 6.61 23.71
CA ALA A 50 22.28 5.88 22.90
C ALA A 50 21.25 6.80 22.21
N ASP A 51 21.54 8.10 22.08
CA ASP A 51 20.71 9.13 21.43
C ASP A 51 19.34 9.39 22.07
N PHE A 52 19.13 9.01 23.34
CA PHE A 52 17.94 9.43 24.07
C PHE A 52 18.09 10.90 24.53
N PRO A 53 17.11 11.77 24.24
CA PRO A 53 17.20 13.20 24.55
C PRO A 53 16.97 13.45 26.04
N LEU A 54 18.05 13.36 26.82
CA LEU A 54 18.04 13.69 28.25
C LEU A 54 18.55 15.13 28.50
N TRP A 55 17.90 15.83 29.39
CA TRP A 55 18.36 17.11 29.88
C TRP A 55 18.37 17.12 31.43
N ASN A 56 19.14 18.06 32.02
CA ASN A 56 19.28 18.22 33.47
C ASN A 56 18.57 19.49 33.90
N PRO A 57 17.31 19.39 34.39
CA PRO A 57 16.62 20.57 34.95
C PRO A 57 17.31 21.16 36.18
N ASP A 58 17.90 20.29 37.00
CA ASP A 58 18.64 20.65 38.21
C ASP A 58 19.85 19.71 38.42
N PRO A 59 20.88 20.08 39.19
CA PRO A 59 22.01 19.21 39.49
C PRO A 59 21.57 17.88 40.10
N GLY A 60 21.87 16.78 39.40
CA GLY A 60 21.51 15.40 39.80
C GLY A 60 20.06 15.02 39.55
N VAL A 61 19.33 15.80 38.76
CA VAL A 61 18.00 15.48 38.23
C VAL A 61 18.09 15.31 36.74
N TYR A 62 17.47 14.25 36.22
CA TYR A 62 17.38 13.94 34.81
C TYR A 62 15.93 13.82 34.35
N ALA A 63 15.65 14.27 33.16
CA ALA A 63 14.35 14.12 32.48
C ALA A 63 14.55 13.94 30.99
N PHE A 64 13.57 13.38 30.33
CA PHE A 64 13.50 13.51 28.86
C PHE A 64 13.16 14.95 28.49
N GLU A 65 13.67 15.43 27.36
CA GLU A 65 13.28 16.72 26.80
C GLU A 65 11.77 16.81 26.62
N GLU A 66 11.23 18.01 26.74
CA GLU A 66 9.80 18.27 26.66
C GLU A 66 9.21 17.72 25.36
N GLY A 67 8.17 16.90 25.50
CA GLY A 67 7.45 16.24 24.41
C GLY A 67 8.11 14.94 23.89
N PHE A 68 9.22 14.47 24.45
CA PHE A 68 9.73 13.11 24.22
C PHE A 68 9.02 12.12 25.15
N SER A 69 8.70 10.92 24.64
CA SER A 69 8.22 9.79 25.43
C SER A 69 8.61 8.49 24.71
N LEU A 70 8.92 7.45 25.48
CA LEU A 70 9.20 6.10 24.95
C LEU A 70 7.97 5.49 24.26
N GLU A 71 6.78 5.87 24.70
CA GLU A 71 5.53 5.40 24.13
C GLU A 71 5.08 6.23 22.90
N ARG A 72 5.67 7.40 22.69
CA ARG A 72 5.23 8.36 21.68
C ARG A 72 6.40 8.81 20.83
N MET A 73 6.43 8.35 19.59
CA MET A 73 7.36 8.93 18.60
C MET A 73 6.96 10.38 18.34
N LYS A 74 7.91 11.31 18.42
CA LYS A 74 7.72 12.69 17.94
C LYS A 74 7.66 12.66 16.42
N LEU A 75 6.46 12.76 15.88
CA LEU A 75 6.26 12.92 14.45
C LEU A 75 6.25 14.41 14.11
N SER A 76 6.95 14.77 13.05
CA SER A 76 6.80 16.09 12.43
C SER A 76 5.36 16.29 11.93
N SER A 77 4.92 17.53 11.73
CA SER A 77 3.60 17.83 11.21
C SER A 77 3.33 17.15 9.84
N ALA A 78 4.37 16.99 9.01
CA ALA A 78 4.28 16.29 7.74
C ALA A 78 4.04 14.79 7.93
N GLU A 79 4.77 14.13 8.83
CA GLU A 79 4.60 12.70 9.14
C GLU A 79 3.24 12.42 9.76
N ALA A 80 2.79 13.29 10.68
CA ALA A 80 1.46 13.20 11.27
C ALA A 80 0.35 13.34 10.20
N SER A 81 0.49 14.28 9.25
CA SER A 81 -0.44 14.44 8.13
C SER A 81 -0.47 13.22 7.23
N ILE A 82 0.68 12.62 6.94
CA ILE A 82 0.76 11.37 6.16
C ILE A 82 0.03 10.24 6.89
N LEU A 83 0.22 10.08 8.20
CA LEU A 83 -0.49 9.05 8.98
C LEU A 83 -2.00 9.24 8.95
N VAL A 84 -2.50 10.47 9.03
CA VAL A 84 -3.93 10.75 8.94
C VAL A 84 -4.45 10.38 7.55
N LEU A 85 -3.78 10.80 6.48
CA LEU A 85 -4.13 10.44 5.11
C LEU A 85 -4.16 8.93 4.88
N MET A 86 -3.14 8.21 5.36
CA MET A 86 -3.09 6.76 5.25
C MET A 86 -4.19 6.07 6.07
N SER A 87 -4.60 6.66 7.20
CA SER A 87 -5.75 6.17 7.98
C SER A 87 -7.04 6.25 7.18
N ASP A 88 -7.27 7.36 6.47
CA ASP A 88 -8.45 7.54 5.63
C ASP A 88 -8.46 6.59 4.44
N MET A 89 -7.29 6.41 3.80
CA MET A 89 -7.12 5.43 2.72
C MET A 89 -7.37 3.99 3.23
N ALA A 90 -6.78 3.60 4.35
CA ALA A 90 -6.97 2.28 4.94
C ALA A 90 -8.43 2.01 5.31
N SER A 91 -9.13 3.01 5.82
CA SER A 91 -10.56 2.92 6.13
C SER A 91 -11.42 2.69 4.87
N SER A 92 -11.01 3.28 3.74
CA SER A 92 -11.70 3.09 2.45
C SER A 92 -11.54 1.69 1.87
N LEU A 93 -10.49 0.95 2.27
CA LEU A 93 -10.26 -0.42 1.82
C LEU A 93 -11.13 -1.45 2.57
N GLY A 94 -11.66 -1.08 3.75
CA GLY A 94 -12.50 -1.95 4.59
C GLY A 94 -11.76 -3.00 5.40
N GLY A 95 -12.51 -3.93 5.99
CA GLY A 95 -11.98 -5.00 6.83
C GLY A 95 -11.20 -4.49 8.04
N ASN A 96 -10.15 -5.18 8.40
CA ASN A 96 -9.29 -4.82 9.53
C ASN A 96 -8.31 -3.69 9.23
N PHE A 97 -8.16 -3.25 7.97
CA PHE A 97 -7.19 -2.23 7.58
C PHE A 97 -7.43 -0.88 8.28
N GLY A 98 -8.67 -0.38 8.20
CA GLY A 98 -9.05 0.88 8.84
C GLY A 98 -8.90 0.82 10.36
N HIS A 99 -9.39 -0.26 10.99
CA HIS A 99 -9.29 -0.44 12.42
C HIS A 99 -7.82 -0.53 12.88
N SER A 100 -7.04 -1.40 12.26
CA SER A 100 -5.62 -1.59 12.60
C SER A 100 -4.80 -0.32 12.40
N PHE A 101 -5.06 0.42 11.33
CA PHE A 101 -4.36 1.67 11.07
C PHE A 101 -4.79 2.77 12.03
N THR A 102 -6.07 2.84 12.41
CA THR A 102 -6.56 3.77 13.43
C THR A 102 -5.92 3.48 14.79
N MET A 103 -5.79 2.22 15.18
CA MET A 103 -5.08 1.84 16.40
C MET A 103 -3.60 2.26 16.36
N LEU A 104 -2.91 2.03 15.22
CA LEU A 104 -1.53 2.47 15.03
C LEU A 104 -1.42 4.00 15.11
N LYS A 105 -2.27 4.73 14.39
CA LYS A 105 -2.32 6.19 14.44
C LYS A 105 -2.48 6.71 15.87
N ASN A 106 -3.42 6.16 16.63
CA ASN A 106 -3.70 6.59 17.99
C ASN A 106 -2.54 6.27 18.98
N ARG A 107 -1.71 5.27 18.67
CA ARG A 107 -0.47 5.02 19.42
C ARG A 107 0.61 6.05 19.11
N LEU A 108 0.69 6.52 17.86
CA LEU A 108 1.76 7.41 17.40
C LEU A 108 1.41 8.89 17.56
N LEU A 109 0.13 9.26 17.50
CA LEU A 109 -0.33 10.63 17.63
C LEU A 109 -0.92 10.89 19.03
N ALA A 110 -0.35 11.87 19.72
CA ALA A 110 -0.80 12.25 21.07
C ALA A 110 -2.16 12.97 21.07
N ALA A 111 -2.51 13.65 19.97
CA ALA A 111 -3.75 14.41 19.82
C ALA A 111 -4.27 14.33 18.38
N PRO A 112 -5.58 14.58 18.15
CA PRO A 112 -6.11 14.75 16.81
C PRO A 112 -5.33 15.86 16.09
N GLN A 113 -4.84 15.55 14.88
CA GLN A 113 -4.18 16.52 14.02
C GLN A 113 -5.19 17.08 13.03
N ASP A 114 -5.24 18.40 12.92
CA ASP A 114 -5.98 19.05 11.83
C ASP A 114 -5.19 18.81 10.52
N ASN A 115 -5.80 18.05 9.61
CA ASN A 115 -5.13 17.64 8.37
C ASN A 115 -5.60 18.51 7.21
N PRO A 116 -4.72 19.34 6.61
CA PRO A 116 -5.09 20.19 5.48
C PRO A 116 -5.28 19.41 4.17
N PHE A 117 -4.99 18.11 4.15
CA PHE A 117 -5.07 17.28 2.97
C PHE A 117 -6.31 16.38 3.00
N PHE A 118 -6.90 16.19 1.82
CA PHE A 118 -8.01 15.27 1.61
C PHE A 118 -7.75 14.39 0.38
N ILE A 119 -7.91 13.07 0.53
CA ILE A 119 -7.82 12.11 -0.57
C ILE A 119 -9.19 11.47 -0.77
N LYS A 120 -9.75 11.66 -1.96
CA LYS A 120 -10.96 10.94 -2.37
C LYS A 120 -10.57 9.67 -3.12
N MET A 121 -10.76 8.52 -2.50
CA MET A 121 -10.72 7.24 -3.21
C MET A 121 -12.12 6.94 -3.78
N ASN A 122 -12.15 6.35 -4.97
CA ASN A 122 -13.42 5.86 -5.49
C ASN A 122 -13.96 4.80 -4.53
N SER A 123 -15.24 4.94 -4.15
CA SER A 123 -15.93 3.93 -3.36
C SER A 123 -15.93 2.61 -4.14
N GLY A 124 -15.57 1.55 -3.47
CA GLY A 124 -15.48 0.22 -4.06
C GLY A 124 -15.85 -0.85 -3.03
N GLU A 125 -15.59 -2.08 -3.39
CA GLU A 125 -15.85 -3.20 -2.51
C GLU A 125 -14.91 -3.15 -1.31
N MET A 126 -15.48 -3.19 -0.10
CA MET A 126 -14.69 -3.26 1.13
C MET A 126 -14.12 -4.66 1.31
N TYR A 127 -12.86 -4.75 1.75
CA TYR A 127 -12.27 -6.01 2.14
C TYR A 127 -13.03 -6.63 3.31
N LYS A 128 -13.44 -7.88 3.17
CA LYS A 128 -14.15 -8.62 4.22
C LYS A 128 -13.20 -9.61 4.86
N ASP A 129 -13.05 -9.51 6.18
CA ASP A 129 -12.32 -10.50 6.96
C ASP A 129 -13.20 -11.74 7.16
N THR A 130 -13.04 -12.72 6.28
CA THR A 130 -13.76 -13.97 6.27
C THR A 130 -12.80 -15.16 6.41
N PRO A 131 -13.27 -16.37 6.76
CA PRO A 131 -12.41 -17.55 6.73
C PRO A 131 -11.72 -17.75 5.38
N ILE A 132 -12.42 -17.44 4.26
CA ILE A 132 -11.87 -17.53 2.90
C ILE A 132 -10.69 -16.57 2.73
N THR A 133 -10.86 -15.31 3.09
CA THR A 133 -9.80 -14.30 2.91
C THR A 133 -8.60 -14.56 3.81
N ARG A 134 -8.82 -15.02 5.04
CA ARG A 134 -7.73 -15.44 5.95
C ARG A 134 -6.92 -16.59 5.38
N THR A 135 -7.60 -17.65 4.89
CA THR A 135 -6.91 -18.76 4.22
C THR A 135 -6.10 -18.30 3.02
N LEU A 136 -6.64 -17.38 2.20
CA LEU A 136 -5.91 -16.82 1.06
C LEU A 136 -4.70 -16.01 1.49
N GLU A 137 -4.82 -15.17 2.54
CA GLU A 137 -3.69 -14.40 3.09
C GLU A 137 -2.57 -15.32 3.59
N GLU A 138 -2.93 -16.36 4.34
CA GLU A 138 -1.98 -17.34 4.86
C GLU A 138 -1.25 -18.06 3.73
N CYS A 139 -1.99 -18.54 2.71
CA CYS A 139 -1.40 -19.20 1.55
C CYS A 139 -0.52 -18.27 0.72
N VAL A 140 -0.88 -16.99 0.57
CA VAL A 140 -0.03 -15.99 -0.11
C VAL A 140 1.26 -15.76 0.68
N ARG A 141 1.16 -15.61 2.00
CA ARG A 141 2.30 -15.38 2.90
C ARG A 141 3.22 -16.59 2.98
N GLY A 142 2.64 -17.79 3.13
CA GLY A 142 3.37 -19.05 3.20
C GLY A 142 3.86 -19.57 1.85
N ARG A 143 3.42 -18.97 0.74
CA ARG A 143 3.65 -19.48 -0.63
C ARG A 143 3.20 -20.92 -0.79
N GLU A 144 1.97 -21.20 -0.40
CA GLU A 144 1.36 -22.51 -0.46
C GLU A 144 0.23 -22.55 -1.48
N TYR A 145 0.06 -23.71 -2.12
CA TYR A 145 -1.08 -23.94 -3.01
C TYR A 145 -2.39 -23.82 -2.25
N VAL A 146 -3.39 -23.26 -2.89
CA VAL A 146 -4.76 -23.19 -2.40
C VAL A 146 -5.71 -23.74 -3.45
N ASN A 147 -6.68 -24.54 -3.05
CA ASN A 147 -7.81 -24.92 -3.88
C ASN A 147 -8.91 -23.89 -3.68
N ILE A 148 -9.26 -23.15 -4.74
CA ILE A 148 -10.35 -22.17 -4.72
C ILE A 148 -11.51 -22.66 -5.56
N CYS A 149 -12.76 -22.46 -5.06
CA CYS A 149 -13.95 -22.63 -5.90
C CYS A 149 -14.46 -21.24 -6.30
N TYR A 150 -14.58 -21.02 -7.60
CA TYR A 150 -14.87 -19.72 -8.22
C TYR A 150 -16.14 -19.75 -9.05
N LYS A 151 -17.05 -18.78 -8.83
CA LYS A 151 -18.30 -18.61 -9.56
C LYS A 151 -18.14 -17.53 -10.64
N GLY A 152 -17.50 -17.89 -11.76
CA GLY A 152 -17.31 -17.00 -12.91
C GLY A 152 -18.51 -16.96 -13.86
N GLY A 153 -19.07 -18.10 -14.19
CA GLY A 153 -20.30 -18.39 -14.90
C GLY A 153 -20.84 -19.68 -14.31
N SER A 154 -20.13 -20.79 -14.50
CA SER A 154 -20.30 -22.03 -13.72
C SER A 154 -19.37 -22.03 -12.51
N LEU A 155 -19.75 -22.79 -11.48
CA LEU A 155 -18.88 -23.02 -10.32
C LEU A 155 -17.78 -24.01 -10.72
N THR A 156 -16.53 -23.59 -10.61
CA THR A 156 -15.36 -24.41 -10.93
C THR A 156 -14.33 -24.29 -9.83
N CYS A 157 -13.72 -25.43 -9.45
CA CYS A 157 -12.67 -25.43 -8.43
C CYS A 157 -11.30 -25.66 -9.08
N TYR A 158 -10.31 -24.90 -8.62
CA TYR A 158 -8.95 -24.90 -9.16
C TYR A 158 -7.91 -24.97 -8.06
N PRO A 159 -6.92 -25.87 -8.15
CA PRO A 159 -5.69 -25.70 -7.40
C PRO A 159 -4.86 -24.59 -8.07
N VAL A 160 -4.53 -23.54 -7.29
CA VAL A 160 -3.76 -22.40 -7.79
C VAL A 160 -2.62 -22.05 -6.83
N ARG A 161 -1.62 -21.36 -7.36
CA ARG A 161 -0.52 -20.75 -6.59
C ARG A 161 -0.84 -19.28 -6.34
N PRO A 162 -1.32 -18.91 -5.17
CA PRO A 162 -1.71 -17.55 -4.86
C PRO A 162 -0.47 -16.67 -4.74
N LEU A 163 -0.46 -15.52 -5.41
CA LEU A 163 0.69 -14.62 -5.44
C LEU A 163 0.46 -13.34 -4.63
N LYS A 164 -0.73 -12.74 -4.75
CA LYS A 164 -1.05 -11.47 -4.11
C LYS A 164 -2.55 -11.22 -4.03
N LEU A 165 -2.98 -10.58 -2.94
CA LEU A 165 -4.29 -9.94 -2.85
C LEU A 165 -4.15 -8.48 -3.28
N MET A 166 -5.02 -7.99 -4.15
CA MET A 166 -4.93 -6.68 -4.77
C MET A 166 -6.27 -5.96 -4.73
N TRP A 167 -6.22 -4.67 -4.50
CA TRP A 167 -7.36 -3.79 -4.71
C TRP A 167 -7.12 -2.96 -5.97
N VAL A 168 -8.00 -3.08 -6.96
CA VAL A 168 -7.89 -2.39 -8.26
C VAL A 168 -9.27 -1.94 -8.71
N GLU A 169 -9.38 -0.66 -9.07
CA GLU A 169 -10.63 -0.06 -9.60
C GLU A 169 -11.88 -0.34 -8.74
N GLY A 170 -11.71 -0.38 -7.43
CA GLY A 170 -12.81 -0.58 -6.49
C GLY A 170 -13.13 -2.04 -6.15
N PHE A 171 -12.34 -3.00 -6.61
CA PHE A 171 -12.58 -4.43 -6.37
C PHE A 171 -11.35 -5.15 -5.84
N TRP A 172 -11.60 -6.14 -5.00
CA TRP A 172 -10.57 -7.04 -4.51
C TRP A 172 -10.38 -8.25 -5.40
N TYR A 173 -9.12 -8.59 -5.67
CA TYR A 173 -8.73 -9.71 -6.51
C TYR A 173 -7.66 -10.55 -5.83
N LEU A 174 -7.75 -11.87 -6.05
CA LEU A 174 -6.63 -12.78 -5.87
C LEU A 174 -5.89 -12.90 -7.21
N LEU A 175 -4.61 -12.54 -7.23
CA LEU A 175 -3.71 -12.85 -8.33
C LEU A 175 -3.07 -14.20 -8.08
N ALA A 176 -3.19 -15.14 -9.01
CA ALA A 176 -2.67 -16.48 -8.84
C ALA A 176 -2.18 -17.07 -10.17
N LEU A 177 -1.30 -18.06 -10.10
CA LEU A 177 -0.90 -18.89 -11.22
C LEU A 177 -1.68 -20.19 -11.22
N THR A 178 -2.13 -20.60 -12.38
CA THR A 178 -2.63 -21.97 -12.62
C THR A 178 -1.47 -22.96 -12.65
N ASN A 179 -1.79 -24.25 -12.73
CA ASN A 179 -0.79 -25.29 -12.90
C ASN A 179 0.01 -25.13 -14.21
N ASP A 180 -0.61 -24.56 -15.24
CA ASP A 180 0.00 -24.29 -16.55
C ASP A 180 0.75 -22.96 -16.61
N ASP A 181 1.13 -22.40 -15.46
CA ASP A 181 1.85 -21.11 -15.33
C ASP A 181 1.10 -19.89 -15.91
N LYS A 182 -0.20 -19.99 -16.14
CA LYS A 182 -1.03 -18.85 -16.56
C LYS A 182 -1.35 -17.95 -15.37
N LEU A 183 -1.09 -16.67 -15.53
CA LEU A 183 -1.43 -15.67 -14.54
C LEU A 183 -2.91 -15.31 -14.65
N LEU A 184 -3.68 -15.62 -13.62
CA LEU A 184 -5.11 -15.34 -13.54
C LEU A 184 -5.43 -14.44 -12.37
N LYS A 185 -6.55 -13.75 -12.47
CA LYS A 185 -7.13 -12.88 -11.45
C LYS A 185 -8.54 -13.36 -11.12
N PHE A 186 -8.79 -13.52 -9.83
CA PHE A 186 -10.09 -13.97 -9.31
C PHE A 186 -10.67 -12.88 -8.44
N ARG A 187 -11.86 -12.36 -8.74
CA ARG A 187 -12.56 -11.42 -7.83
C ARG A 187 -12.87 -12.12 -6.53
N LEU A 188 -12.50 -11.51 -5.40
CA LEU A 188 -12.68 -12.15 -4.10
C LEU A 188 -14.13 -12.47 -3.81
N GLU A 189 -15.07 -11.59 -4.16
CA GLU A 189 -16.51 -11.79 -3.97
C GLU A 189 -17.08 -13.04 -4.68
N LYS A 190 -16.38 -13.52 -5.72
CA LYS A 190 -16.78 -14.69 -6.51
C LYS A 190 -16.09 -15.98 -6.07
N ILE A 191 -15.17 -15.91 -5.10
CA ILE A 191 -14.55 -17.08 -4.48
C ILE A 191 -15.50 -17.58 -3.40
N THR A 192 -16.04 -18.78 -3.59
CA THR A 192 -17.04 -19.36 -2.68
C THR A 192 -16.41 -20.26 -1.62
N SER A 193 -15.20 -20.78 -1.87
CA SER A 193 -14.40 -21.50 -0.89
C SER A 193 -12.91 -21.40 -1.19
N ALA A 194 -12.09 -21.51 -0.16
CA ALA A 194 -10.64 -21.61 -0.24
C ALA A 194 -10.13 -22.62 0.77
N THR A 195 -9.33 -23.60 0.33
CA THR A 195 -8.76 -24.64 1.17
C THR A 195 -7.26 -24.75 0.91
N ALA A 196 -6.45 -24.54 1.92
CA ALA A 196 -4.99 -24.69 1.83
C ALA A 196 -4.64 -26.15 1.50
N LEU A 197 -3.68 -26.36 0.61
CA LEU A 197 -3.23 -27.69 0.21
C LEU A 197 -1.95 -28.11 0.93
N ASN A 198 -1.39 -27.25 1.80
CA ASN A 198 -0.14 -27.48 2.54
C ASN A 198 1.02 -27.94 1.64
N LYS A 199 1.01 -27.46 0.40
CA LYS A 199 2.02 -27.75 -0.62
C LYS A 199 2.73 -26.46 -0.98
N PRO A 200 4.03 -26.33 -0.66
CA PRO A 200 4.77 -25.11 -0.99
C PRO A 200 5.05 -25.00 -2.50
N PHE A 201 5.20 -23.75 -3.00
CA PHE A 201 5.67 -23.49 -4.34
C PHE A 201 6.76 -22.41 -4.36
N LYS A 202 7.61 -22.46 -5.39
CA LYS A 202 8.60 -21.43 -5.66
C LYS A 202 8.13 -20.55 -6.80
N TYR A 203 8.33 -19.26 -6.66
CA TYR A 203 8.04 -18.29 -7.70
C TYR A 203 9.11 -17.20 -7.72
N ASN A 204 9.87 -17.12 -8.81
CA ASN A 204 11.06 -16.28 -8.92
C ASN A 204 10.81 -15.01 -9.77
N LYS A 205 9.60 -14.79 -10.31
CA LYS A 205 9.31 -13.59 -11.09
C LYS A 205 8.96 -12.41 -10.18
N ASN A 206 9.42 -11.22 -10.54
CA ASN A 206 9.08 -10.01 -9.83
C ASN A 206 7.65 -9.56 -10.18
N ILE A 207 6.68 -10.08 -9.41
CA ILE A 207 5.26 -9.76 -9.63
C ILE A 207 4.97 -8.26 -9.41
N ASP A 208 5.67 -7.62 -8.48
CA ASP A 208 5.48 -6.20 -8.21
C ASP A 208 5.88 -5.33 -9.42
N LYS A 209 6.87 -5.76 -10.21
CA LYS A 209 7.21 -5.10 -11.47
C LYS A 209 6.07 -5.20 -12.48
N ILE A 210 5.51 -6.40 -12.68
CA ILE A 210 4.37 -6.62 -13.58
C ILE A 210 3.17 -5.76 -13.17
N LEU A 211 2.88 -5.69 -11.86
CA LEU A 211 1.79 -4.89 -11.33
C LEU A 211 2.00 -3.39 -11.55
N ARG A 212 3.22 -2.88 -11.36
CA ARG A 212 3.54 -1.46 -11.57
C ARG A 212 3.51 -1.01 -13.03
N GLU A 213 3.85 -1.91 -13.95
CA GLU A 213 3.83 -1.64 -15.39
C GLU A 213 2.41 -1.69 -15.98
N SER A 214 1.44 -2.23 -15.24
CA SER A 214 0.04 -2.29 -15.64
C SER A 214 -0.72 -1.07 -15.14
N THR A 215 -1.58 -0.50 -15.98
CA THR A 215 -2.43 0.65 -15.60
C THR A 215 -3.77 0.23 -15.00
N ASN A 216 -4.14 -1.03 -15.15
CA ASN A 216 -5.41 -1.59 -14.69
C ASN A 216 -5.25 -3.11 -14.37
N ILE A 217 -6.35 -3.85 -14.42
CA ILE A 217 -6.40 -5.29 -14.10
C ILE A 217 -5.72 -6.22 -15.11
N TRP A 218 -5.13 -5.71 -16.20
CA TRP A 218 -4.49 -6.52 -17.25
C TRP A 218 -3.00 -6.72 -16.95
N PHE A 219 -2.70 -7.67 -16.06
CA PHE A 219 -1.35 -7.97 -15.56
C PHE A 219 -0.64 -9.03 -16.42
N GLU A 220 -0.48 -8.77 -17.72
CA GLU A 220 0.24 -9.69 -18.60
C GLU A 220 1.69 -9.23 -18.76
N LYS A 221 2.62 -10.21 -18.77
CA LYS A 221 4.05 -9.93 -18.94
C LYS A 221 4.35 -9.43 -20.34
N ASP A 222 3.70 -10.05 -21.33
CA ASP A 222 3.93 -9.74 -22.73
C ASP A 222 2.92 -8.69 -23.17
N ARG A 223 3.42 -7.62 -23.79
CA ARG A 223 2.65 -6.48 -24.29
C ARG A 223 2.91 -6.32 -25.78
N PRO A 224 2.37 -7.26 -26.60
CA PRO A 224 2.66 -7.29 -28.02
C PRO A 224 1.97 -6.18 -28.82
N LEU A 225 0.93 -5.56 -28.24
CA LEU A 225 0.14 -4.56 -28.93
C LEU A 225 0.83 -3.19 -28.80
N GLU A 226 1.50 -2.77 -29.87
CA GLU A 226 2.05 -1.42 -29.99
C GLU A 226 0.98 -0.48 -30.55
N VAL A 227 0.74 0.61 -29.82
CA VAL A 227 -0.33 1.54 -30.16
C VAL A 227 0.22 2.95 -30.31
N THR A 228 -0.20 3.63 -31.35
CA THR A 228 0.06 5.03 -31.59
C THR A 228 -1.25 5.81 -31.54
N LEU A 229 -1.27 6.84 -30.72
CA LEU A 229 -2.43 7.70 -30.49
C LEU A 229 -2.07 9.13 -30.81
N GLU A 230 -3.01 9.88 -31.37
CA GLU A 230 -2.91 11.34 -31.54
C GLU A 230 -3.92 11.98 -30.58
N VAL A 231 -3.45 12.94 -29.78
CA VAL A 231 -4.27 13.68 -28.81
C VAL A 231 -4.40 15.11 -29.26
N SER A 232 -5.61 15.68 -29.15
CA SER A 232 -5.87 17.07 -29.51
C SER A 232 -5.08 18.06 -28.65
N ALA A 233 -4.83 19.27 -29.17
CA ALA A 233 -4.10 20.30 -28.44
C ALA A 233 -4.73 20.67 -27.10
N GLU A 234 -6.06 20.65 -27.01
CA GLU A 234 -6.82 20.93 -25.79
C GLU A 234 -6.50 19.98 -24.64
N CYS A 235 -6.31 18.71 -24.98
CA CYS A 235 -6.07 17.64 -24.02
C CYS A 235 -4.60 17.25 -23.86
N ALA A 236 -3.71 17.70 -24.73
CA ALA A 236 -2.27 17.39 -24.72
C ALA A 236 -1.61 17.58 -23.34
N LYS A 237 -1.96 18.65 -22.61
CA LYS A 237 -1.42 18.95 -21.29
C LYS A 237 -1.68 17.87 -20.25
N TYR A 238 -2.80 17.16 -20.35
CA TYR A 238 -3.15 16.10 -19.39
C TYR A 238 -2.26 14.88 -19.62
N PHE A 239 -2.05 14.48 -20.87
CA PHE A 239 -1.22 13.32 -21.23
C PHE A 239 0.28 13.56 -21.03
N LYS A 240 0.72 14.83 -21.03
CA LYS A 240 2.10 15.19 -20.65
C LYS A 240 2.34 15.09 -19.14
N ARG A 241 1.31 15.33 -18.32
CA ARG A 241 1.41 15.36 -16.86
C ARG A 241 1.13 14.02 -16.20
N LYS A 242 0.31 13.18 -16.81
CA LYS A 242 -0.14 11.91 -16.24
C LYS A 242 -0.08 10.82 -17.29
N THR A 243 0.35 9.63 -16.87
CA THR A 243 0.31 8.40 -17.66
C THR A 243 -1.07 7.78 -17.58
N TYR A 244 -1.76 7.66 -18.69
CA TYR A 244 -3.08 7.06 -18.83
C TYR A 244 -3.03 5.67 -19.47
N PHE A 245 -1.96 5.37 -20.21
CA PHE A 245 -1.77 4.12 -20.94
C PHE A 245 -0.52 3.39 -20.46
N PRO A 246 -0.50 2.05 -20.52
CA PRO A 246 0.67 1.28 -20.11
C PRO A 246 1.89 1.66 -20.96
N LEU A 247 3.04 1.86 -20.31
CA LEU A 247 4.31 2.24 -20.94
C LEU A 247 4.18 3.44 -21.90
N GLN A 248 3.28 4.38 -21.60
CA GLN A 248 3.04 5.58 -22.39
C GLN A 248 4.30 6.43 -22.54
N LYS A 249 4.55 6.86 -23.77
CA LYS A 249 5.59 7.84 -24.10
C LYS A 249 5.02 8.93 -25.00
N VAL A 250 5.48 10.16 -24.81
CA VAL A 250 5.22 11.27 -25.72
C VAL A 250 6.29 11.21 -26.80
N GLU A 251 5.93 10.84 -28.03
CA GLU A 251 6.85 10.67 -29.16
C GLU A 251 7.19 12.01 -29.80
N LYS A 252 6.18 12.84 -30.04
CA LYS A 252 6.35 14.16 -30.62
C LYS A 252 5.20 15.10 -30.32
N GLU A 253 5.51 16.37 -30.33
CA GLU A 253 4.55 17.46 -30.32
C GLU A 253 4.47 18.07 -31.71
N LEU A 254 3.25 18.20 -32.23
CA LEU A 254 3.01 18.77 -33.55
C LEU A 254 2.90 20.31 -33.47
N LYS A 255 3.19 21.01 -34.59
CA LYS A 255 3.12 22.48 -34.65
C LYS A 255 1.76 23.06 -34.25
N ASN A 256 0.69 22.30 -34.40
CA ASN A 256 -0.68 22.67 -34.02
C ASN A 256 -1.03 22.36 -32.56
N GLY A 257 -0.05 22.04 -31.72
CA GLY A 257 -0.23 21.72 -30.29
C GLY A 257 -0.74 20.31 -30.00
N ARG A 258 -1.03 19.48 -31.01
CA ARG A 258 -1.36 18.05 -30.82
C ARG A 258 -0.13 17.29 -30.40
N VAL A 259 -0.34 16.19 -29.69
CA VAL A 259 0.74 15.27 -29.30
C VAL A 259 0.49 13.88 -29.86
N VAL A 260 1.58 13.21 -30.25
CA VAL A 260 1.57 11.82 -30.61
C VAL A 260 2.16 11.02 -29.48
N LEU A 261 1.42 10.02 -29.03
CA LEU A 261 1.78 9.10 -27.96
C LEU A 261 2.02 7.72 -28.53
N SER A 262 2.99 7.02 -27.94
CA SER A 262 3.08 5.56 -28.08
C SER A 262 2.74 4.90 -26.75
N CYS A 263 2.19 3.71 -26.81
CA CYS A 263 2.02 2.84 -25.63
C CYS A 263 2.08 1.36 -26.06
N LYS A 264 2.29 0.47 -25.07
CA LYS A 264 2.29 -0.97 -25.27
C LYS A 264 1.26 -1.60 -24.36
N ALA A 265 0.31 -2.31 -24.94
CA ALA A 265 -0.74 -2.99 -24.20
C ALA A 265 -0.66 -4.52 -24.35
N ALA A 266 -1.20 -5.23 -23.38
CA ALA A 266 -1.35 -6.66 -23.48
C ALA A 266 -2.45 -7.04 -24.49
N LYS A 267 -3.56 -6.30 -24.45
CA LYS A 267 -4.76 -6.49 -25.31
C LYS A 267 -5.45 -5.16 -25.55
N GLU A 268 -6.33 -5.14 -26.56
CA GLU A 268 -7.14 -3.95 -26.87
C GLU A 268 -8.07 -3.56 -25.69
N GLU A 269 -8.62 -4.54 -24.98
CA GLU A 269 -9.51 -4.33 -23.83
C GLU A 269 -8.84 -3.59 -22.68
N GLU A 270 -7.52 -3.62 -22.59
CA GLU A 270 -6.76 -2.88 -21.55
C GLU A 270 -6.88 -1.37 -21.76
N ILE A 271 -6.89 -0.91 -22.99
CA ILE A 271 -6.77 0.52 -23.33
C ILE A 271 -8.04 1.11 -23.94
N LEU A 272 -8.91 0.28 -24.52
CA LEU A 272 -10.14 0.72 -25.15
C LEU A 272 -11.03 1.59 -24.25
N PRO A 273 -11.29 1.24 -22.96
CA PRO A 273 -12.11 2.08 -22.09
C PRO A 273 -11.53 3.50 -21.91
N THR A 274 -10.21 3.59 -21.79
CA THR A 274 -9.52 4.87 -21.65
C THR A 274 -9.60 5.68 -22.95
N ILE A 275 -9.47 5.04 -24.10
CA ILE A 275 -9.64 5.71 -25.40
C ILE A 275 -11.06 6.27 -25.52
N LEU A 276 -12.09 5.45 -25.21
CA LEU A 276 -13.49 5.85 -25.28
C LEU A 276 -13.81 7.02 -24.32
N HIS A 277 -13.20 7.03 -23.14
CA HIS A 277 -13.34 8.12 -22.16
C HIS A 277 -12.85 9.47 -22.72
N TRP A 278 -11.80 9.46 -23.53
CA TRP A 278 -11.19 10.68 -24.05
C TRP A 278 -11.70 11.10 -25.42
N LEU A 279 -12.68 10.39 -26.02
CA LEU A 279 -13.29 10.84 -27.26
C LEU A 279 -14.03 12.17 -27.06
N PRO A 280 -14.03 13.08 -28.07
CA PRO A 280 -13.40 12.96 -29.39
C PRO A 280 -11.93 13.43 -29.44
N HIS A 281 -11.30 13.70 -28.29
CA HIS A 281 -9.97 14.33 -28.17
C HIS A 281 -8.80 13.38 -28.44
N ILE A 282 -9.07 12.11 -28.59
CA ILE A 282 -8.05 11.09 -28.89
C ILE A 282 -8.41 10.34 -30.18
N LYS A 283 -7.38 10.06 -30.98
CA LYS A 283 -7.52 9.29 -32.22
C LYS A 283 -6.51 8.16 -32.24
N VAL A 284 -6.98 6.95 -32.53
CA VAL A 284 -6.09 5.80 -32.77
C VAL A 284 -5.49 5.95 -34.17
N VAL A 285 -4.16 6.08 -34.24
CA VAL A 285 -3.40 6.16 -35.49
C VAL A 285 -3.00 4.75 -35.95
N ALA A 286 -2.54 3.92 -35.00
CA ALA A 286 -2.19 2.52 -35.22
C ALA A 286 -2.45 1.71 -33.94
N PRO A 287 -2.76 0.41 -34.02
CA PRO A 287 -3.01 -0.36 -35.24
C PRO A 287 -4.42 -0.13 -35.80
N ALA A 288 -4.63 -0.55 -37.08
CA ALA A 288 -5.93 -0.44 -37.75
C ALA A 288 -7.03 -1.28 -37.05
N SER A 289 -6.68 -2.43 -36.45
CA SER A 289 -7.63 -3.26 -35.69
C SER A 289 -8.30 -2.49 -34.56
N LEU A 290 -7.49 -1.82 -33.71
CA LEU A 290 -7.99 -1.02 -32.61
C LEU A 290 -8.79 0.21 -33.08
N HIS A 291 -8.36 0.85 -34.18
CA HIS A 291 -9.11 1.95 -34.78
C HIS A 291 -10.51 1.50 -35.23
N ASN A 292 -10.61 0.35 -35.90
CA ASN A 292 -11.88 -0.21 -36.33
C ASN A 292 -12.73 -0.62 -35.11
N ARG A 293 -12.13 -1.22 -34.09
CA ARG A 293 -12.83 -1.58 -32.84
C ARG A 293 -13.49 -0.38 -32.17
N VAL A 294 -12.79 0.79 -32.12
CA VAL A 294 -13.37 2.04 -31.60
C VAL A 294 -14.58 2.48 -32.44
N LYS A 295 -14.45 2.42 -33.79
CA LYS A 295 -15.57 2.73 -34.71
C LYS A 295 -16.77 1.85 -34.48
N ASP A 296 -16.55 0.54 -34.31
CA ASP A 296 -17.64 -0.45 -34.12
C ASP A 296 -18.41 -0.14 -32.84
N VAL A 297 -17.71 0.12 -31.74
CA VAL A 297 -18.33 0.50 -30.46
C VAL A 297 -19.17 1.78 -30.60
N LEU A 298 -18.67 2.78 -31.31
CA LEU A 298 -19.39 4.04 -31.56
C LEU A 298 -20.63 3.81 -32.45
N ASN A 299 -20.51 2.99 -33.48
CA ASN A 299 -21.64 2.63 -34.36
C ASN A 299 -22.72 1.87 -33.61
N ASP A 300 -22.35 0.92 -32.76
CA ASP A 300 -23.28 0.16 -31.94
C ASP A 300 -24.01 1.08 -30.96
N TYR A 301 -23.30 2.02 -30.31
CA TYR A 301 -23.92 3.05 -29.49
C TYR A 301 -24.93 3.88 -30.28
N LEU A 302 -24.55 4.40 -31.46
CA LEU A 302 -25.45 5.21 -32.30
C LEU A 302 -26.69 4.43 -32.80
N ARG A 303 -26.57 3.10 -33.01
CA ARG A 303 -27.72 2.23 -33.32
C ARG A 303 -28.65 2.03 -32.13
N SER A 304 -28.08 1.97 -30.91
CA SER A 304 -28.84 1.74 -29.67
C SER A 304 -29.68 2.93 -29.21
N VAL A 305 -29.36 4.15 -29.67
CA VAL A 305 -30.04 5.41 -29.29
C VAL A 305 -30.97 5.93 -30.41
N LYS A 306 -31.11 5.21 -31.53
CA LYS A 306 -32.13 5.44 -32.56
C LYS A 306 -33.38 4.62 -32.25
#